data_320b3a2daa6d9fea6adb5d30298f32e8
#
_entry.id   320b3a2daa6d9fea6adb5d30298f32e8
#
_cell.length_a   1.000
_cell.length_b   1.000
_cell.length_c   1.000
_cell.angle_alpha   90.00
_cell.angle_beta   90.00
_cell.angle_gamma   90.00
#
_symmetry.space_group_name_H-M   'P 1'
#
loop_
_entity.id
_entity.type
_entity.pdbx_description
1 polymer ?
#
loop_
_entity_poly.entity_id
_entity_poly.type
_entity_poly.pdbx_seq_one_letter_code
_entity_poly.pdbx_strand_id
1 'polypeptide(L)'
;TPTQARAMTKSDIADYRRWHREAALRAKKAGYDVVYVYAGHNLSLPMHFLSRRRNHRTDEYGGSLENRVRVLRELLEDTKEAVGDTCAVALRFAVDEMAGPDGITSDGEGREVVEMLADLPDLWDVNVADWANDSVTSRFAKEGYQEPYTAFVKRVTGKPVVGVGRFTSPDTMVSQVKRGVLDFVGAARPSIADPFLPKKIEEGHLERVRECIGCNICVSGDMTMSPIRCTQNPAMGEEWRRGWHPERAPKADTKREVLVVGGGPAGLECARIMALRGHHVMLAEATRLLGGRVL
;
A
#
# COMPACT_ATOMS: atom_id res chain seq x y z
N THR A 1 -19.18 21.46 11.25
CA THR A 1 -20.45 20.79 10.95
C THR A 1 -20.13 19.51 10.20
N PRO A 2 -20.60 18.33 10.63
CA PRO A 2 -20.39 17.12 9.85
C PRO A 2 -21.07 17.29 8.48
N THR A 3 -20.31 17.07 7.43
CA THR A 3 -20.85 17.07 6.07
C THR A 3 -21.71 15.82 5.92
N GLN A 4 -23.01 15.99 5.73
CA GLN A 4 -23.91 14.88 5.54
C GLN A 4 -23.92 14.49 4.05
N ALA A 5 -23.50 13.26 3.73
CA ALA A 5 -23.57 12.72 2.40
C ALA A 5 -25.05 12.40 2.04
N ARG A 6 -25.44 12.66 0.81
CA ARG A 6 -26.71 12.22 0.24
C ARG A 6 -26.53 11.02 -0.69
N ALA A 7 -27.59 10.28 -0.94
CA ALA A 7 -27.59 9.25 -1.97
C ALA A 7 -27.39 9.88 -3.36
N MET A 8 -26.59 9.23 -4.20
CA MET A 8 -26.35 9.68 -5.57
C MET A 8 -27.60 9.45 -6.45
N THR A 9 -27.94 10.43 -7.27
CA THR A 9 -28.88 10.27 -8.38
C THR A 9 -28.21 9.61 -9.58
N LYS A 10 -28.95 9.22 -10.60
CA LYS A 10 -28.38 8.74 -11.87
C LYS A 10 -27.56 9.81 -12.58
N SER A 11 -27.93 11.09 -12.46
CA SER A 11 -27.12 12.20 -12.98
C SER A 11 -25.78 12.31 -12.27
N ASP A 12 -25.75 12.12 -10.94
CA ASP A 12 -24.49 12.12 -10.19
C ASP A 12 -23.59 10.94 -10.59
N ILE A 13 -24.16 9.77 -10.90
CA ILE A 13 -23.41 8.62 -11.41
C ILE A 13 -22.80 8.95 -12.77
N ALA A 14 -23.57 9.56 -13.68
CA ALA A 14 -23.07 9.98 -14.98
C ALA A 14 -21.94 11.02 -14.85
N ASP A 15 -22.09 12.00 -13.96
CA ASP A 15 -21.04 12.98 -13.66
C ASP A 15 -19.79 12.32 -13.05
N TYR A 16 -19.96 11.38 -12.14
CA TYR A 16 -18.84 10.62 -11.54
C TYR A 16 -18.06 9.85 -12.59
N ARG A 17 -18.74 9.16 -13.52
CA ARG A 17 -18.12 8.46 -14.65
C ARG A 17 -17.34 9.43 -15.54
N ARG A 18 -17.95 10.57 -15.89
CA ARG A 18 -17.31 11.60 -16.70
C ARG A 18 -16.04 12.15 -16.02
N TRP A 19 -16.11 12.50 -14.75
CA TRP A 19 -14.93 13.00 -14.00
C TRP A 19 -13.82 11.97 -13.89
N HIS A 20 -14.18 10.70 -13.71
CA HIS A 20 -13.21 9.61 -13.66
C HIS A 20 -12.50 9.45 -15.02
N ARG A 21 -13.25 9.46 -16.11
CA ARG A 21 -12.73 9.43 -17.48
C ARG A 21 -11.80 10.62 -17.76
N GLU A 22 -12.18 11.83 -17.40
CA GLU A 22 -11.35 13.02 -17.54
C GLU A 22 -10.06 12.94 -16.68
N ALA A 23 -10.12 12.37 -15.49
CA ALA A 23 -8.95 12.15 -14.64
C ALA A 23 -7.98 11.14 -15.28
N ALA A 24 -8.49 10.06 -15.85
CA ALA A 24 -7.68 9.08 -16.58
C ALA A 24 -6.97 9.70 -17.79
N LEU A 25 -7.66 10.53 -18.56
CA LEU A 25 -7.07 11.28 -19.69
C LEU A 25 -5.95 12.25 -19.24
N ARG A 26 -6.14 12.93 -18.10
CA ARG A 26 -5.09 13.80 -17.53
C ARG A 26 -3.87 12.98 -17.09
N ALA A 27 -4.09 11.83 -16.46
CA ALA A 27 -3.00 10.94 -16.06
C ALA A 27 -2.22 10.43 -17.28
N LYS A 28 -2.92 9.95 -18.32
CA LYS A 28 -2.29 9.55 -19.59
C LYS A 28 -1.49 10.70 -20.21
N LYS A 29 -2.07 11.91 -20.29
CA LYS A 29 -1.37 13.11 -20.81
C LYS A 29 -0.14 13.47 -19.99
N ALA A 30 -0.13 13.20 -18.69
CA ALA A 30 1.02 13.40 -17.81
C ALA A 30 2.11 12.32 -17.97
N GLY A 31 1.90 11.30 -18.80
CA GLY A 31 2.88 10.24 -19.11
C GLY A 31 2.82 9.04 -18.14
N TYR A 32 1.69 8.81 -17.46
CA TYR A 32 1.51 7.60 -16.68
C TYR A 32 1.23 6.40 -17.59
N ASP A 33 1.91 5.28 -17.32
CA ASP A 33 1.75 4.03 -18.06
C ASP A 33 0.58 3.18 -17.53
N VAL A 34 0.16 3.42 -16.27
CA VAL A 34 -0.94 2.71 -15.62
C VAL A 34 -1.85 3.70 -14.89
N VAL A 35 -3.16 3.55 -15.07
CA VAL A 35 -4.17 4.26 -14.29
C VAL A 35 -5.00 3.26 -13.48
N TYR A 36 -5.44 3.68 -12.28
CA TYR A 36 -6.20 2.83 -11.38
C TYR A 36 -7.67 3.21 -11.31
N VAL A 37 -8.55 2.20 -11.42
CA VAL A 37 -9.90 2.26 -10.88
C VAL A 37 -9.84 1.74 -9.45
N TYR A 38 -10.36 2.51 -8.50
CA TYR A 38 -10.21 2.21 -7.08
C TYR A 38 -11.52 1.76 -6.43
N ALA A 39 -11.56 0.50 -6.02
CA ALA A 39 -12.66 -0.15 -5.31
C ALA A 39 -12.14 -0.85 -4.04
N GLY A 40 -11.44 -0.10 -3.18
CA GLY A 40 -10.82 -0.63 -1.97
C GLY A 40 -11.20 0.11 -0.69
N HIS A 41 -10.84 -0.46 0.45
CA HIS A 41 -10.87 0.10 1.80
C HIS A 41 -12.23 0.65 2.28
N ASN A 42 -13.36 0.23 1.71
CA ASN A 42 -14.68 0.73 2.06
C ASN A 42 -14.84 2.28 2.03
N LEU A 43 -13.90 2.98 1.40
CA LEU A 43 -13.84 4.45 1.30
C LEU A 43 -14.25 4.96 -0.08
N SER A 44 -14.29 4.09 -1.07
CA SER A 44 -14.58 4.45 -2.45
C SER A 44 -16.05 4.26 -2.80
N LEU A 45 -16.56 5.10 -3.69
CA LEU A 45 -17.92 4.97 -4.21
C LEU A 45 -18.17 3.59 -4.84
N PRO A 46 -17.28 2.99 -5.67
CA PRO A 46 -17.51 1.65 -6.19
C PRO A 46 -17.74 0.60 -5.10
N MET A 47 -16.96 0.63 -3.99
CA MET A 47 -17.21 -0.28 -2.87
C MET A 47 -18.55 -0.02 -2.19
N HIS A 48 -19.01 1.24 -2.11
CA HIS A 48 -20.35 1.55 -1.58
C HIS A 48 -21.47 1.03 -2.48
N PHE A 49 -21.28 1.03 -3.81
CA PHE A 49 -22.24 0.41 -4.72
C PHE A 49 -22.23 -1.11 -4.63
N LEU A 50 -21.10 -1.74 -4.44
CA LEU A 50 -20.96 -3.19 -4.30
C LEU A 50 -21.56 -3.73 -3.00
N SER A 51 -21.30 -3.06 -1.88
CA SER A 51 -21.66 -3.54 -0.54
C SER A 51 -23.17 -3.50 -0.28
N ARG A 52 -23.76 -4.64 0.10
CA ARG A 52 -25.19 -4.71 0.54
C ARG A 52 -25.46 -3.84 1.76
N ARG A 53 -24.45 -3.64 2.61
CA ARG A 53 -24.58 -2.82 3.83
C ARG A 53 -24.76 -1.33 3.54
N ARG A 54 -24.38 -0.89 2.34
CA ARG A 54 -24.39 0.52 1.96
C ARG A 54 -25.31 0.83 0.80
N ASN A 55 -25.47 -0.12 -0.11
CA ASN A 55 -26.29 0.06 -1.31
C ASN A 55 -27.72 -0.47 -1.09
N HIS A 56 -28.63 0.45 -0.82
CA HIS A 56 -30.07 0.17 -0.67
C HIS A 56 -30.90 0.65 -1.88
N ARG A 57 -30.24 0.81 -3.04
CA ARG A 57 -30.92 1.25 -4.27
C ARG A 57 -31.84 0.16 -4.82
N THR A 58 -32.90 0.61 -5.45
CA THR A 58 -33.93 -0.24 -6.09
C THR A 58 -33.95 -0.12 -7.61
N ASP A 59 -32.98 0.65 -8.17
CA ASP A 59 -32.81 0.80 -9.61
C ASP A 59 -31.72 -0.15 -10.14
N GLU A 60 -31.31 0.02 -11.40
CA GLU A 60 -30.30 -0.81 -12.09
C GLU A 60 -28.90 -0.77 -11.47
N TYR A 61 -28.68 0.05 -10.46
CA TYR A 61 -27.41 0.14 -9.70
C TYR A 61 -27.50 -0.49 -8.30
N GLY A 62 -28.59 -1.20 -7.99
CA GLY A 62 -28.82 -1.82 -6.69
C GLY A 62 -29.54 -3.15 -6.78
N GLY A 63 -29.72 -3.82 -5.64
CA GLY A 63 -30.35 -5.14 -5.53
C GLY A 63 -29.39 -6.28 -5.86
N SER A 64 -29.49 -6.90 -7.04
CA SER A 64 -28.63 -8.02 -7.43
C SER A 64 -27.15 -7.65 -7.48
N LEU A 65 -26.27 -8.64 -7.35
CA LEU A 65 -24.81 -8.41 -7.43
C LEU A 65 -24.43 -7.79 -8.79
N GLU A 66 -25.02 -8.26 -9.87
CA GLU A 66 -24.77 -7.73 -11.22
C GLU A 66 -25.08 -6.23 -11.31
N ASN A 67 -26.19 -5.79 -10.72
CA ASN A 67 -26.54 -4.37 -10.66
C ASN A 67 -25.59 -3.58 -9.78
N ARG A 68 -25.17 -4.15 -8.65
CA ARG A 68 -24.23 -3.49 -7.74
C ARG A 68 -22.81 -3.38 -8.32
N VAL A 69 -22.39 -4.33 -9.17
CA VAL A 69 -21.11 -4.30 -9.92
C VAL A 69 -21.14 -3.27 -11.06
N ARG A 70 -22.31 -2.89 -11.54
CA ARG A 70 -22.48 -2.06 -12.74
C ARG A 70 -21.62 -0.79 -12.75
N VAL A 71 -21.62 0.01 -11.69
CA VAL A 71 -20.81 1.24 -11.61
C VAL A 71 -19.32 0.91 -11.78
N LEU A 72 -18.84 -0.13 -11.12
CA LEU A 72 -17.42 -0.54 -11.22
C LEU A 72 -17.06 -0.99 -12.63
N ARG A 73 -17.93 -1.79 -13.26
CA ARG A 73 -17.76 -2.23 -14.65
C ARG A 73 -17.73 -1.05 -15.61
N GLU A 74 -18.70 -0.14 -15.52
CA GLU A 74 -18.78 1.05 -16.35
C GLU A 74 -17.58 1.98 -16.21
N LEU A 75 -17.04 2.14 -14.98
CA LEU A 75 -15.81 2.91 -14.76
C LEU A 75 -14.59 2.27 -15.44
N LEU A 76 -14.48 0.93 -15.39
CA LEU A 76 -13.40 0.21 -16.07
C LEU A 76 -13.50 0.36 -17.58
N GLU A 77 -14.69 0.15 -18.14
CA GLU A 77 -14.96 0.28 -19.59
C GLU A 77 -14.69 1.70 -20.08
N ASP A 78 -15.24 2.72 -19.40
CA ASP A 78 -15.03 4.14 -19.73
C ASP A 78 -13.54 4.53 -19.65
N THR A 79 -12.83 3.97 -18.67
CA THR A 79 -11.39 4.24 -18.49
C THR A 79 -10.58 3.60 -19.61
N LYS A 80 -10.84 2.33 -19.95
CA LYS A 80 -10.16 1.63 -21.05
C LYS A 80 -10.41 2.33 -22.39
N GLU A 81 -11.66 2.71 -22.66
CA GLU A 81 -12.00 3.49 -23.87
C GLU A 81 -11.20 4.81 -23.93
N ALA A 82 -11.14 5.53 -22.80
CA ALA A 82 -10.47 6.82 -22.74
C ALA A 82 -8.95 6.72 -22.94
N VAL A 83 -8.29 5.75 -22.32
CA VAL A 83 -6.83 5.64 -22.38
C VAL A 83 -6.33 4.80 -23.57
N GLY A 84 -7.18 3.94 -24.14
CA GLY A 84 -6.82 3.06 -25.27
C GLY A 84 -5.65 2.13 -24.93
N ASP A 85 -4.94 1.66 -25.95
CA ASP A 85 -3.89 0.64 -25.83
C ASP A 85 -2.53 1.14 -25.32
N THR A 86 -2.42 2.43 -25.02
CA THR A 86 -1.14 3.04 -24.62
C THR A 86 -0.98 3.27 -23.12
N CYS A 87 -1.98 2.91 -22.33
CA CYS A 87 -1.96 3.01 -20.89
C CYS A 87 -2.79 1.86 -20.29
N ALA A 88 -2.22 1.09 -19.40
CA ALA A 88 -2.91 -0.01 -18.76
C ALA A 88 -3.93 0.49 -17.73
N VAL A 89 -5.02 -0.26 -17.55
CA VAL A 89 -6.04 0.02 -16.53
C VAL A 89 -5.98 -1.04 -15.44
N ALA A 90 -5.54 -0.65 -14.27
CA ALA A 90 -5.51 -1.51 -13.08
C ALA A 90 -6.78 -1.33 -12.24
N LEU A 91 -7.22 -2.40 -11.61
CA LEU A 91 -8.30 -2.37 -10.62
C LEU A 91 -7.74 -2.70 -9.23
N ARG A 92 -7.81 -1.74 -8.29
CA ARG A 92 -7.61 -2.06 -6.88
C ARG A 92 -8.95 -2.44 -6.26
N PHE A 93 -9.03 -3.67 -5.73
CA PHE A 93 -10.27 -4.25 -5.24
C PHE A 93 -10.10 -4.90 -3.87
N ALA A 94 -10.96 -4.53 -2.92
CA ALA A 94 -11.09 -5.24 -1.65
C ALA A 94 -11.99 -6.46 -1.85
N VAL A 95 -11.37 -7.64 -1.95
CA VAL A 95 -12.07 -8.90 -2.20
C VAL A 95 -12.89 -9.40 -1.01
N ASP A 96 -12.67 -8.82 0.16
CA ASP A 96 -13.35 -9.16 1.40
C ASP A 96 -13.52 -7.92 2.27
N GLU A 97 -14.74 -7.62 2.72
CA GLU A 97 -15.03 -6.49 3.62
C GLU A 97 -14.68 -6.79 5.08
N MET A 98 -14.30 -8.01 5.42
CA MET A 98 -14.05 -8.48 6.79
C MET A 98 -15.24 -8.18 7.73
N ALA A 99 -16.45 -8.14 7.18
CA ALA A 99 -17.70 -7.78 7.86
C ALA A 99 -18.61 -8.99 8.08
N GLY A 100 -18.11 -10.19 7.86
CA GLY A 100 -18.88 -11.42 7.92
C GLY A 100 -19.92 -11.53 6.79
N PRO A 101 -20.99 -12.31 6.99
CA PRO A 101 -21.94 -12.66 5.93
C PRO A 101 -22.76 -11.47 5.38
N ASP A 102 -22.78 -10.35 6.10
CA ASP A 102 -23.48 -9.16 5.66
C ASP A 102 -22.65 -8.31 4.68
N GLY A 103 -21.35 -8.58 4.54
CA GLY A 103 -20.46 -7.91 3.62
C GLY A 103 -20.09 -8.75 2.41
N ILE A 104 -19.27 -8.19 1.55
CA ILE A 104 -18.59 -8.92 0.49
C ILE A 104 -17.56 -9.85 1.14
N THR A 105 -17.57 -11.13 0.79
CA THR A 105 -16.62 -12.12 1.28
C THR A 105 -15.83 -12.75 0.14
N SER A 106 -14.59 -13.10 0.39
CA SER A 106 -13.65 -13.67 -0.59
C SER A 106 -14.04 -15.06 -1.09
N ASP A 107 -14.89 -15.78 -0.37
CA ASP A 107 -15.47 -17.07 -0.74
C ASP A 107 -16.89 -16.96 -1.34
N GLY A 108 -17.48 -15.76 -1.33
CA GLY A 108 -18.81 -15.44 -1.87
C GLY A 108 -18.75 -14.34 -2.93
N GLU A 109 -19.49 -13.24 -2.70
CA GLU A 109 -19.65 -12.17 -3.70
C GLU A 109 -18.32 -11.53 -4.15
N GLY A 110 -17.29 -11.50 -3.31
CA GLY A 110 -15.97 -11.01 -3.73
C GLY A 110 -15.36 -11.85 -4.84
N ARG A 111 -15.52 -13.19 -4.76
CA ARG A 111 -15.14 -14.12 -5.84
C ARG A 111 -15.98 -13.90 -7.09
N GLU A 112 -17.30 -13.81 -6.95
CA GLU A 112 -18.20 -13.60 -8.08
C GLU A 112 -17.88 -12.29 -8.83
N VAL A 113 -17.55 -11.20 -8.12
CA VAL A 113 -17.08 -9.94 -8.72
C VAL A 113 -15.80 -10.14 -9.53
N VAL A 114 -14.83 -10.88 -8.99
CA VAL A 114 -13.58 -11.19 -9.73
C VAL A 114 -13.89 -12.01 -10.98
N GLU A 115 -14.77 -13.02 -10.89
CA GLU A 115 -15.19 -13.84 -12.03
C GLU A 115 -15.92 -13.01 -13.10
N MET A 116 -16.82 -12.10 -12.70
CA MET A 116 -17.55 -11.21 -13.61
C MET A 116 -16.64 -10.21 -14.35
N LEU A 117 -15.52 -9.82 -13.76
CA LEU A 117 -14.62 -8.79 -14.27
C LEU A 117 -13.23 -9.33 -14.65
N ALA A 118 -13.04 -10.67 -14.67
CA ALA A 118 -11.74 -11.35 -14.72
C ALA A 118 -10.77 -10.80 -15.77
N ASP A 119 -11.27 -10.50 -16.98
CA ASP A 119 -10.48 -10.08 -18.13
C ASP A 119 -10.56 -8.56 -18.40
N LEU A 120 -11.39 -7.82 -17.66
CA LEU A 120 -11.66 -6.42 -17.94
C LEU A 120 -10.50 -5.50 -17.55
N PRO A 121 -9.94 -5.54 -16.32
CA PRO A 121 -8.72 -4.79 -16.00
C PRO A 121 -7.48 -5.48 -16.60
N ASP A 122 -6.43 -4.71 -16.84
CA ASP A 122 -5.16 -5.22 -17.31
C ASP A 122 -4.28 -5.74 -16.18
N LEU A 123 -4.57 -5.31 -14.95
CA LEU A 123 -3.89 -5.73 -13.72
C LEU A 123 -4.87 -5.66 -12.54
N TRP A 124 -4.84 -6.69 -11.70
CA TRP A 124 -5.55 -6.73 -10.43
C TRP A 124 -4.62 -6.36 -9.27
N ASP A 125 -5.01 -5.38 -8.45
CA ASP A 125 -4.36 -5.05 -7.18
C ASP A 125 -5.36 -5.36 -6.04
N VAL A 126 -5.10 -6.43 -5.31
CA VAL A 126 -6.07 -7.00 -4.39
C VAL A 126 -5.67 -6.82 -2.93
N ASN A 127 -6.66 -6.50 -2.11
CA ASN A 127 -6.50 -6.34 -0.67
C ASN A 127 -7.78 -6.77 0.07
N VAL A 128 -7.82 -6.56 1.37
CA VAL A 128 -8.99 -6.80 2.22
C VAL A 128 -9.45 -5.51 2.90
N ALA A 129 -10.74 -5.41 3.08
CA ALA A 129 -11.47 -4.49 3.96
C ALA A 129 -11.03 -3.02 3.97
N ASP A 130 -11.07 -2.50 5.20
CA ASP A 130 -10.73 -1.14 5.56
C ASP A 130 -9.27 -1.03 6.03
N TRP A 131 -8.85 0.17 6.39
CA TRP A 131 -7.48 0.45 6.83
C TRP A 131 -7.09 -0.27 8.12
N ALA A 132 -8.04 -0.52 9.01
CA ALA A 132 -7.76 -1.24 10.25
C ALA A 132 -7.30 -2.67 9.96
N ASN A 133 -7.91 -3.31 8.96
CA ASN A 133 -7.59 -4.66 8.53
C ASN A 133 -6.45 -4.72 7.52
N ASP A 134 -6.31 -3.73 6.63
CA ASP A 134 -5.24 -3.69 5.63
C ASP A 134 -3.88 -3.26 6.23
N SER A 135 -3.90 -2.39 7.24
CA SER A 135 -2.70 -1.84 7.89
C SER A 135 -2.40 -2.45 9.26
N VAL A 136 -2.68 -3.72 9.47
CA VAL A 136 -2.45 -4.39 10.76
C VAL A 136 -0.98 -4.29 11.19
N THR A 137 -0.76 -4.09 12.51
CA THR A 137 0.59 -4.08 13.09
C THR A 137 1.19 -5.48 13.18
N SER A 138 2.52 -5.58 13.28
CA SER A 138 3.23 -6.85 13.44
C SER A 138 2.80 -7.63 14.70
N ARG A 139 2.31 -6.93 15.71
CA ARG A 139 1.79 -7.54 16.95
C ARG A 139 0.57 -8.43 16.71
N PHE A 140 -0.27 -8.09 15.71
CA PHE A 140 -1.56 -8.73 15.48
C PHE A 140 -1.64 -9.57 14.21
N ALA A 141 -0.71 -9.39 13.29
CA ALA A 141 -0.68 -10.17 12.05
C ALA A 141 0.73 -10.48 11.58
N LYS A 142 0.91 -11.67 11.00
CA LYS A 142 2.14 -12.08 10.33
C LYS A 142 2.20 -11.51 8.92
N GLU A 143 3.38 -11.59 8.29
CA GLU A 143 3.51 -11.31 6.87
C GLU A 143 2.64 -12.26 6.05
N GLY A 144 2.10 -11.76 4.95
CA GLY A 144 1.24 -12.54 4.06
C GLY A 144 -0.15 -12.85 4.61
N TYR A 145 -0.58 -12.21 5.70
CA TYR A 145 -1.87 -12.52 6.35
C TYR A 145 -3.10 -12.36 5.47
N GLN A 146 -3.00 -11.65 4.34
CA GLN A 146 -4.10 -11.51 3.38
C GLN A 146 -4.18 -12.66 2.38
N GLU A 147 -3.15 -13.51 2.28
CA GLU A 147 -3.10 -14.63 1.34
C GLU A 147 -4.35 -15.52 1.35
N PRO A 148 -4.92 -15.93 2.50
CA PRO A 148 -6.13 -16.77 2.53
C PRO A 148 -7.33 -16.15 1.81
N TYR A 149 -7.41 -14.83 1.79
CA TYR A 149 -8.50 -14.07 1.17
C TYR A 149 -8.25 -13.74 -0.30
N THR A 150 -6.99 -13.56 -0.71
CA THR A 150 -6.63 -12.99 -2.02
C THR A 150 -6.09 -14.01 -3.02
N ALA A 151 -5.56 -15.15 -2.56
CA ALA A 151 -4.88 -16.13 -3.41
C ALA A 151 -5.76 -16.75 -4.50
N PHE A 152 -7.08 -16.72 -4.37
CA PHE A 152 -7.99 -17.24 -5.38
C PHE A 152 -7.98 -16.41 -6.67
N VAL A 153 -7.70 -15.09 -6.56
CA VAL A 153 -7.78 -14.15 -7.69
C VAL A 153 -6.86 -14.59 -8.82
N LYS A 154 -5.61 -14.96 -8.52
CA LYS A 154 -4.66 -15.46 -9.52
C LYS A 154 -5.14 -16.72 -10.25
N ARG A 155 -6.02 -17.52 -9.64
CA ARG A 155 -6.59 -18.72 -10.26
C ARG A 155 -7.83 -18.43 -11.12
N VAL A 156 -8.46 -17.27 -10.92
CA VAL A 156 -9.68 -16.87 -11.64
C VAL A 156 -9.32 -16.03 -12.87
N THR A 157 -8.36 -15.11 -12.75
CA THR A 157 -7.97 -14.25 -13.86
C THR A 157 -6.65 -14.69 -14.50
N GLY A 158 -6.55 -14.55 -15.83
CA GLY A 158 -5.28 -14.67 -16.55
C GLY A 158 -4.39 -13.42 -16.48
N LYS A 159 -4.89 -12.35 -15.87
CA LYS A 159 -4.17 -11.07 -15.76
C LYS A 159 -3.16 -11.09 -14.61
N PRO A 160 -2.14 -10.21 -14.63
CA PRO A 160 -1.23 -10.04 -13.52
C PRO A 160 -1.97 -9.63 -12.23
N VAL A 161 -1.50 -10.15 -11.09
CA VAL A 161 -2.06 -9.87 -9.76
C VAL A 161 -1.01 -9.29 -8.84
N VAL A 162 -1.30 -8.12 -8.28
CA VAL A 162 -0.56 -7.50 -7.17
C VAL A 162 -1.31 -7.79 -5.88
N GLY A 163 -0.61 -8.18 -4.85
CA GLY A 163 -1.19 -8.34 -3.51
C GLY A 163 -0.39 -7.64 -2.44
N VAL A 164 -1.05 -7.32 -1.36
CA VAL A 164 -0.47 -6.75 -0.15
C VAL A 164 -0.69 -7.70 1.03
N GLY A 165 -0.05 -7.47 2.16
CA GLY A 165 -0.22 -8.32 3.34
C GLY A 165 0.90 -8.16 4.33
N ARG A 166 1.33 -6.92 4.60
CA ARG A 166 2.40 -6.62 5.55
C ARG A 166 3.74 -7.28 5.18
N PHE A 167 4.01 -7.46 3.89
CA PHE A 167 5.30 -7.98 3.43
C PHE A 167 6.43 -7.04 3.85
N THR A 168 7.36 -7.53 4.66
CA THR A 168 8.49 -6.76 5.19
C THR A 168 9.82 -7.40 4.84
N SER A 169 9.89 -8.72 4.73
CA SER A 169 11.09 -9.44 4.34
C SER A 169 11.12 -9.80 2.86
N PRO A 170 12.28 -9.70 2.19
CA PRO A 170 12.45 -10.17 0.81
C PRO A 170 12.12 -11.65 0.61
N ASP A 171 12.40 -12.50 1.59
CA ASP A 171 12.16 -13.94 1.51
C ASP A 171 10.66 -14.25 1.40
N THR A 172 9.82 -13.58 2.21
CA THR A 172 8.37 -13.72 2.13
C THR A 172 7.84 -13.21 0.79
N MET A 173 8.37 -12.07 0.31
CA MET A 173 7.99 -11.50 -1.00
C MET A 173 8.30 -12.48 -2.15
N VAL A 174 9.52 -13.02 -2.17
CA VAL A 174 9.96 -14.00 -3.17
C VAL A 174 9.14 -15.28 -3.10
N SER A 175 8.80 -15.74 -1.88
CA SER A 175 7.95 -16.91 -1.69
C SER A 175 6.57 -16.75 -2.32
N GLN A 176 5.93 -15.58 -2.20
CA GLN A 176 4.62 -15.31 -2.81
C GLN A 176 4.66 -15.46 -4.33
N VAL A 177 5.69 -14.90 -4.97
CA VAL A 177 5.85 -14.95 -6.42
C VAL A 177 6.21 -16.37 -6.89
N LYS A 178 7.17 -17.02 -6.23
CA LYS A 178 7.61 -18.39 -6.61
C LYS A 178 6.52 -19.44 -6.47
N ARG A 179 5.61 -19.27 -5.49
CA ARG A 179 4.44 -20.17 -5.32
C ARG A 179 3.29 -19.86 -6.28
N GLY A 180 3.42 -18.81 -7.09
CA GLY A 180 2.37 -18.39 -8.02
C GLY A 180 1.12 -17.83 -7.34
N VAL A 181 1.26 -17.31 -6.12
CA VAL A 181 0.16 -16.65 -5.40
C VAL A 181 -0.08 -15.25 -5.97
N LEU A 182 1.01 -14.53 -6.24
CA LEU A 182 1.03 -13.18 -6.80
C LEU A 182 2.03 -13.10 -7.96
N ASP A 183 1.85 -12.14 -8.86
CA ASP A 183 2.86 -11.76 -9.85
C ASP A 183 3.71 -10.60 -9.35
N PHE A 184 3.12 -9.72 -8.53
CA PHE A 184 3.79 -8.56 -7.95
C PHE A 184 3.43 -8.42 -6.47
N VAL A 185 4.33 -7.83 -5.70
CA VAL A 185 4.14 -7.54 -4.29
C VAL A 185 3.97 -6.04 -4.06
N GLY A 186 2.86 -5.65 -3.47
CA GLY A 186 2.62 -4.30 -2.98
C GLY A 186 3.20 -4.11 -1.58
N ALA A 187 4.05 -3.10 -1.39
CA ALA A 187 4.83 -2.91 -0.16
C ALA A 187 4.97 -1.43 0.25
N ALA A 188 3.86 -0.77 0.66
CA ALA A 188 3.87 0.64 1.03
C ALA A 188 4.77 0.94 2.24
N ARG A 189 4.50 0.33 3.40
CA ARG A 189 5.27 0.55 4.63
C ARG A 189 6.74 0.12 4.52
N PRO A 190 7.08 -1.01 3.88
CA PRO A 190 8.48 -1.35 3.60
C PRO A 190 9.21 -0.30 2.77
N SER A 191 8.56 0.30 1.77
CA SER A 191 9.14 1.39 0.97
C SER A 191 9.34 2.69 1.74
N ILE A 192 8.52 2.92 2.79
CA ILE A 192 8.73 4.03 3.75
C ILE A 192 9.96 3.75 4.61
N ALA A 193 10.14 2.52 5.08
CA ALA A 193 11.29 2.13 5.90
C ALA A 193 12.58 2.12 5.05
N ASP A 194 12.50 1.59 3.84
CA ASP A 194 13.63 1.55 2.90
C ASP A 194 13.19 1.90 1.47
N PRO A 195 13.34 3.15 1.03
CA PRO A 195 12.99 3.56 -0.33
C PRO A 195 13.84 2.89 -1.42
N PHE A 196 14.95 2.27 -1.05
CA PHE A 196 15.84 1.52 -1.96
C PHE A 196 15.67 0.00 -1.85
N LEU A 197 14.62 -0.49 -1.20
CA LEU A 197 14.37 -1.91 -1.04
C LEU A 197 14.45 -2.70 -2.35
N PRO A 198 13.76 -2.33 -3.46
CA PRO A 198 13.86 -3.07 -4.70
C PRO A 198 15.29 -3.13 -5.26
N LYS A 199 16.01 -2.00 -5.21
CA LYS A 199 17.40 -1.92 -5.67
C LYS A 199 18.33 -2.80 -4.85
N LYS A 200 18.20 -2.82 -3.52
CA LYS A 200 18.99 -3.66 -2.64
C LYS A 200 18.75 -5.15 -2.88
N ILE A 201 17.49 -5.53 -3.19
CA ILE A 201 17.15 -6.90 -3.58
C ILE A 201 17.82 -7.26 -4.92
N GLU A 202 17.70 -6.39 -5.92
CA GLU A 202 18.30 -6.57 -7.26
C GLU A 202 19.83 -6.72 -7.19
N GLU A 203 20.48 -5.90 -6.35
CA GLU A 203 21.95 -5.93 -6.16
C GLU A 203 22.43 -7.03 -5.20
N GLY A 204 21.52 -7.78 -4.57
CA GLY A 204 21.83 -8.84 -3.61
C GLY A 204 22.31 -8.34 -2.23
N HIS A 205 22.05 -7.08 -1.90
CA HIS A 205 22.45 -6.44 -0.64
C HIS A 205 21.38 -6.53 0.44
N LEU A 206 20.88 -7.73 0.72
CA LEU A 206 19.78 -7.95 1.67
C LEU A 206 20.12 -7.51 3.09
N GLU A 207 21.39 -7.65 3.50
CA GLU A 207 21.90 -7.22 4.82
C GLU A 207 21.83 -5.71 5.05
N ARG A 208 21.61 -4.93 3.99
CA ARG A 208 21.46 -3.47 4.06
C ARG A 208 20.00 -3.01 4.09
N VAL A 209 19.05 -3.92 3.95
CA VAL A 209 17.63 -3.59 3.95
C VAL A 209 17.21 -3.12 5.34
N ARG A 210 16.56 -1.96 5.42
CA ARG A 210 15.88 -1.50 6.62
C ARG A 210 14.49 -2.09 6.66
N GLU A 211 14.38 -3.24 7.27
CA GLU A 211 13.12 -3.95 7.34
C GLU A 211 12.06 -3.16 8.14
N CYS A 212 10.86 -3.08 7.61
CA CYS A 212 9.73 -2.48 8.30
C CYS A 212 9.30 -3.38 9.47
N ILE A 213 9.35 -2.88 10.69
CA ILE A 213 8.95 -3.62 11.89
C ILE A 213 7.42 -3.64 12.13
N GLY A 214 6.62 -3.07 11.23
CA GLY A 214 5.16 -3.08 11.32
C GLY A 214 4.59 -2.33 12.54
N CYS A 215 5.26 -1.28 13.01
CA CYS A 215 4.86 -0.51 14.20
C CYS A 215 3.71 0.48 13.96
N ASN A 216 3.37 0.77 12.69
CA ASN A 216 2.33 1.72 12.26
C ASN A 216 2.49 3.18 12.71
N ILE A 217 3.66 3.62 13.10
CA ILE A 217 3.88 5.05 13.43
C ILE A 217 3.59 5.97 12.23
N CYS A 218 3.88 5.51 11.01
CA CYS A 218 3.56 6.24 9.79
C CYS A 218 2.04 6.36 9.57
N VAL A 219 1.30 5.28 9.76
CA VAL A 219 -0.17 5.25 9.64
C VAL A 219 -0.82 6.14 10.71
N SER A 220 -0.31 6.09 11.96
CA SER A 220 -0.81 6.96 13.04
C SER A 220 -0.59 8.44 12.74
N GLY A 221 0.53 8.80 12.11
CA GLY A 221 0.81 10.16 11.66
C GLY A 221 -0.21 10.67 10.65
N ASP A 222 -0.55 9.83 9.66
CA ASP A 222 -1.57 10.12 8.65
C ASP A 222 -2.93 10.39 9.31
N MET A 223 -3.38 9.49 10.18
CA MET A 223 -4.66 9.61 10.88
C MET A 223 -4.80 10.83 11.79
N THR A 224 -3.68 11.36 12.28
CA THR A 224 -3.65 12.56 13.12
C THR A 224 -3.30 13.83 12.34
N MET A 225 -3.18 13.74 11.01
CA MET A 225 -2.75 14.84 10.13
C MET A 225 -1.41 15.47 10.57
N SER A 226 -0.54 14.67 11.18
CA SER A 226 0.80 15.07 11.58
C SER A 226 1.82 14.59 10.55
N PRO A 227 3.04 15.16 10.52
CA PRO A 227 4.08 14.71 9.61
C PRO A 227 4.37 13.22 9.78
N ILE A 228 4.32 12.47 8.69
CA ILE A 228 4.62 11.03 8.68
C ILE A 228 6.08 10.81 9.09
N ARG A 229 6.32 9.82 9.94
CA ARG A 229 7.64 9.42 10.44
C ARG A 229 7.79 7.91 10.35
N CYS A 230 9.03 7.45 10.35
CA CYS A 230 9.35 6.04 10.42
C CYS A 230 10.37 5.78 11.53
N THR A 231 10.17 4.72 12.32
CA THR A 231 11.10 4.31 13.38
C THR A 231 12.39 3.71 12.83
N GLN A 232 12.39 3.22 11.59
CA GLN A 232 13.54 2.60 10.93
C GLN A 232 14.25 3.56 9.98
N ASN A 233 13.56 4.59 9.48
CA ASN A 233 14.11 5.56 8.52
C ASN A 233 14.02 6.98 9.10
N PRO A 234 15.12 7.50 9.68
CA PRO A 234 15.12 8.83 10.28
C PRO A 234 15.00 9.96 9.25
N ALA A 235 15.25 9.68 7.96
CA ALA A 235 15.11 10.68 6.90
C ALA A 235 13.66 10.88 6.45
N MET A 236 12.74 9.94 6.79
CA MET A 236 11.36 9.97 6.33
C MET A 236 10.65 11.29 6.67
N GLY A 237 10.17 11.98 5.63
CA GLY A 237 9.47 13.25 5.73
C GLY A 237 10.38 14.46 5.95
N GLU A 238 11.71 14.28 5.93
CA GLU A 238 12.70 15.35 6.06
C GLU A 238 13.54 15.55 4.78
N GLU A 239 13.35 14.68 3.79
CA GLU A 239 14.18 14.61 2.58
C GLU A 239 14.19 15.96 1.85
N TRP A 240 13.01 16.50 1.52
CA TRP A 240 12.92 17.75 0.77
C TRP A 240 13.21 18.99 1.63
N ARG A 241 12.79 18.97 2.91
CA ARG A 241 12.90 20.10 3.81
C ARG A 241 14.33 20.30 4.33
N ARG A 242 15.04 19.20 4.60
CA ARG A 242 16.38 19.21 5.19
C ARG A 242 17.45 18.65 4.25
N GLY A 243 17.07 18.14 3.09
CA GLY A 243 17.99 17.46 2.20
C GLY A 243 18.56 16.17 2.78
N TRP A 244 17.88 15.56 3.77
CA TRP A 244 18.34 14.30 4.34
C TRP A 244 18.14 13.15 3.36
N HIS A 245 19.06 12.22 3.42
CA HIS A 245 19.01 11.03 2.58
C HIS A 245 19.22 9.78 3.46
N PRO A 246 18.41 8.73 3.34
CA PRO A 246 18.49 7.56 4.22
C PRO A 246 19.85 6.83 4.14
N GLU A 247 20.48 6.82 2.95
CA GLU A 247 21.73 6.08 2.72
C GLU A 247 22.99 6.96 2.66
N ARG A 248 22.82 8.27 2.63
CA ARG A 248 23.94 9.21 2.46
C ARG A 248 23.91 10.29 3.51
N ALA A 249 25.08 10.59 4.05
CA ALA A 249 25.27 11.75 4.91
C ALA A 249 26.32 12.69 4.27
N PRO A 250 26.08 14.00 4.20
CA PRO A 250 27.08 14.94 3.71
C PRO A 250 28.33 14.84 4.57
N LYS A 251 29.52 14.87 3.94
CA LYS A 251 30.78 14.90 4.67
C LYS A 251 30.86 16.16 5.51
N ALA A 252 31.49 16.07 6.66
CA ALA A 252 31.77 17.21 7.49
C ALA A 252 32.96 18.00 6.94
N ASP A 253 32.89 19.33 7.00
CA ASP A 253 34.00 20.19 6.58
C ASP A 253 35.24 19.97 7.46
N THR A 254 35.04 19.65 8.73
CA THR A 254 36.11 19.40 9.70
C THR A 254 35.88 18.06 10.40
N LYS A 255 36.84 17.19 10.38
CA LYS A 255 36.83 15.94 11.15
C LYS A 255 36.98 16.23 12.65
N ARG A 256 36.23 15.53 13.47
CA ARG A 256 36.26 15.66 14.94
C ARG A 256 36.29 14.28 15.59
N GLU A 257 36.80 14.24 16.80
CA GLU A 257 36.60 13.11 17.73
C GLU A 257 35.18 13.25 18.34
N VAL A 258 34.38 12.20 18.24
CA VAL A 258 33.00 12.16 18.72
C VAL A 258 32.83 10.99 19.67
N LEU A 259 32.45 11.29 20.91
CA LEU A 259 32.06 10.27 21.88
C LEU A 259 30.53 10.15 21.89
N VAL A 260 30.03 8.96 21.59
CA VAL A 260 28.61 8.62 21.73
C VAL A 260 28.43 7.74 22.96
N VAL A 261 27.62 8.15 23.92
CA VAL A 261 27.39 7.41 25.16
C VAL A 261 26.01 6.74 25.07
N GLY A 262 26.00 5.42 25.16
CA GLY A 262 24.83 4.57 25.05
C GLY A 262 24.68 3.90 23.68
N GLY A 263 24.66 2.58 23.65
CA GLY A 263 24.55 1.71 22.47
C GLY A 263 23.11 1.30 22.13
N GLY A 264 22.10 2.05 22.56
CA GLY A 264 20.72 1.86 22.12
C GLY A 264 20.48 2.39 20.69
N PRO A 265 19.25 2.26 20.12
CA PRO A 265 18.98 2.66 18.73
C PRO A 265 19.40 4.10 18.39
N ALA A 266 19.18 5.05 19.28
CA ALA A 266 19.55 6.45 19.06
C ALA A 266 21.07 6.65 19.00
N GLY A 267 21.82 6.01 19.92
CA GLY A 267 23.28 6.08 19.95
C GLY A 267 23.92 5.38 18.76
N LEU A 268 23.40 4.21 18.38
CA LEU A 268 23.86 3.47 17.21
C LEU A 268 23.64 4.26 15.91
N GLU A 269 22.49 4.88 15.71
CA GLU A 269 22.23 5.71 14.53
C GLU A 269 23.08 6.99 14.54
N CYS A 270 23.24 7.61 15.71
CA CYS A 270 24.16 8.76 15.87
C CYS A 270 25.60 8.38 15.47
N ALA A 271 26.13 7.27 16.02
CA ALA A 271 27.47 6.79 15.71
C ALA A 271 27.64 6.50 14.22
N ARG A 272 26.65 5.80 13.61
CA ARG A 272 26.63 5.49 12.17
C ARG A 272 26.71 6.76 11.32
N ILE A 273 25.85 7.74 11.59
CA ILE A 273 25.79 8.99 10.82
C ILE A 273 27.07 9.81 11.00
N MET A 274 27.61 9.90 12.23
CA MET A 274 28.85 10.65 12.48
C MET A 274 30.04 9.99 11.76
N ALA A 275 30.12 8.67 11.73
CA ALA A 275 31.14 7.93 10.97
C ALA A 275 30.98 8.16 9.46
N LEU A 276 29.76 8.12 8.92
CA LEU A 276 29.49 8.43 7.50
C LEU A 276 29.88 9.86 7.14
N ARG A 277 29.75 10.80 8.05
CA ARG A 277 30.21 12.18 7.88
C ARG A 277 31.74 12.33 7.93
N GLY A 278 32.46 11.30 8.34
CA GLY A 278 33.93 11.25 8.35
C GLY A 278 34.57 11.61 9.69
N HIS A 279 33.80 11.69 10.77
CA HIS A 279 34.33 11.86 12.12
C HIS A 279 34.98 10.57 12.66
N HIS A 280 35.88 10.70 13.63
CA HIS A 280 36.34 9.59 14.45
C HIS A 280 35.34 9.38 15.59
N VAL A 281 34.68 8.21 15.61
CA VAL A 281 33.58 7.95 16.54
C VAL A 281 33.97 6.87 17.53
N MET A 282 33.82 7.19 18.82
CA MET A 282 33.89 6.23 19.91
C MET A 282 32.48 6.04 20.47
N LEU A 283 32.01 4.79 20.48
CA LEU A 283 30.74 4.41 21.10
C LEU A 283 31.01 3.74 22.45
N ALA A 284 30.55 4.32 23.52
CA ALA A 284 30.64 3.77 24.88
C ALA A 284 29.28 3.18 25.31
N GLU A 285 29.28 1.91 25.71
CA GLU A 285 28.11 1.20 26.22
C GLU A 285 28.46 0.52 27.57
N ALA A 286 27.56 0.62 28.53
CA ALA A 286 27.75 0.06 29.87
C ALA A 286 27.57 -1.46 29.91
N THR A 287 26.84 -2.02 28.96
CA THR A 287 26.58 -3.47 28.89
C THR A 287 27.45 -4.13 27.81
N ARG A 288 27.46 -5.47 27.78
CA ARG A 288 28.20 -6.23 26.78
C ARG A 288 27.49 -6.30 25.41
N LEU A 289 26.23 -5.94 25.37
CA LEU A 289 25.39 -6.04 24.16
C LEU A 289 24.96 -4.64 23.73
N LEU A 290 25.02 -4.41 22.43
CA LEU A 290 24.45 -3.20 21.79
C LEU A 290 22.98 -3.45 21.49
N GLY A 291 22.16 -2.38 21.51
CA GLY A 291 20.71 -2.44 21.19
C GLY A 291 19.84 -1.83 22.30
N GLY A 292 20.32 -1.81 23.53
CA GLY A 292 19.58 -1.22 24.66
C GLY A 292 18.25 -1.93 24.92
N ARG A 293 17.13 -1.17 24.98
CA ARG A 293 15.81 -1.70 25.29
C ARG A 293 15.12 -2.48 24.16
N VAL A 294 15.75 -2.66 23.02
CA VAL A 294 15.19 -3.43 21.89
C VAL A 294 15.74 -4.85 21.81
N LEU A 295 16.55 -5.24 22.78
CA LEU A 295 17.07 -6.61 22.97
C LEU A 295 16.03 -7.53 23.59
#